data_e96891a4498491790a25a6e4c4b59d06
#
_entry.id   e96891a4498491790a25a6e4c4b59d06
#
_cell.length_a   1.000
_cell.length_b   1.000
_cell.length_c   1.000
_cell.angle_alpha   90.00
_cell.angle_beta   90.00
_cell.angle_gamma   90.00
#
_symmetry.space_group_name_H-M   'P 1'
#
loop_
_entity.id
_entity.type
_entity.pdbx_description
1 polymer ?
#
loop_
_entity_poly.entity_id
_entity_poly.type
_entity_poly.pdbx_seq_one_letter_code
_entity_poly.pdbx_strand_id
1 'polypeptide(L)'
;DNASAVMSVFFPNTKEWKRYRLPKSSKTFDETSCTEWLRIREVETERAMMDCHGLFYEIGFHLYVDQLWAIRPVCSHLRVIPDYCSWRGMLVMGGNQATPMKFGTADGNPLAGQPQAGLWFGKTDDLWSWGKPTGEGGVWSDDEVTAHVPSDPFLMYGFDQKSLHLWHDSNEAVSFKIEVDVVGNGQFKIYETKTVGSGEYMHYEFPESFSARWVRVTANKNCKATAWFIYN
;
A
#
# COMPACT_ATOMS: atom_id res chain seq x y z
N ASP A 1 1.45 -1.48 9.93
CA ASP A 1 0.96 -0.66 11.02
C ASP A 1 -0.43 -0.08 10.71
N ASN A 2 -0.97 0.78 11.58
CA ASN A 2 -2.31 1.35 11.37
C ASN A 2 -2.36 2.29 10.17
N ALA A 3 -1.26 2.95 9.85
CA ALA A 3 -1.22 3.92 8.75
C ALA A 3 -1.11 3.25 7.37
N SER A 4 -0.31 2.20 7.23
CA SER A 4 -0.03 1.60 5.92
C SER A 4 0.60 0.22 6.05
N ALA A 5 0.74 -0.49 4.95
CA ALA A 5 1.61 -1.65 4.87
C ALA A 5 3.07 -1.17 4.85
N VAL A 6 3.93 -1.76 5.68
CA VAL A 6 5.34 -1.36 5.80
C VAL A 6 6.23 -2.44 5.17
N MET A 7 7.01 -2.04 4.20
CA MET A 7 7.99 -2.88 3.53
C MET A 7 9.40 -2.45 3.93
N SER A 8 10.13 -3.32 4.60
CA SER A 8 11.54 -3.10 4.93
C SER A 8 12.44 -3.82 3.93
N VAL A 9 13.34 -3.10 3.32
CA VAL A 9 14.25 -3.61 2.29
C VAL A 9 15.69 -3.40 2.72
N PHE A 10 16.46 -4.49 2.70
CA PHE A 10 17.89 -4.42 2.94
C PHE A 10 18.65 -4.19 1.63
N PHE A 11 19.51 -3.20 1.60
CA PHE A 11 20.37 -2.89 0.45
C PHE A 11 21.82 -3.33 0.73
N PRO A 12 22.28 -4.42 0.11
CA PRO A 12 23.58 -5.01 0.43
C PRO A 12 24.78 -4.08 0.16
N ASN A 13 24.68 -3.23 -0.86
CA ASN A 13 25.77 -2.31 -1.21
C ASN A 13 26.03 -1.25 -0.15
N THR A 14 24.97 -0.66 0.39
CA THR A 14 25.04 0.36 1.46
C THR A 14 25.00 -0.25 2.85
N LYS A 15 24.58 -1.53 2.98
CA LYS A 15 24.35 -2.25 4.24
C LYS A 15 23.29 -1.57 5.11
N GLU A 16 22.30 -0.95 4.48
CA GLU A 16 21.23 -0.21 5.15
C GLU A 16 19.88 -0.88 4.96
N TRP A 17 19.03 -0.79 5.97
CA TRP A 17 17.61 -1.05 5.88
C TRP A 17 16.88 0.25 5.56
N LYS A 18 16.03 0.22 4.53
CA LYS A 18 15.12 1.32 4.22
C LYS A 18 13.68 0.85 4.33
N ARG A 19 12.81 1.71 4.88
CA ARG A 19 11.39 1.44 4.98
C ARG A 19 10.65 2.19 3.89
N TYR A 20 9.66 1.53 3.33
CA TYR A 20 8.73 2.05 2.36
C TYR A 20 7.32 1.74 2.82
N ARG A 21 6.38 2.61 2.51
CA ARG A 21 4.97 2.46 2.87
C ARG A 21 4.14 2.22 1.62
N LEU A 22 3.21 1.26 1.70
CA LEU A 22 2.34 0.88 0.61
C LEU A 22 0.88 1.10 1.04
N PRO A 23 0.01 1.54 0.10
CA PRO A 23 -1.42 1.64 0.39
C PRO A 23 -2.04 0.27 0.63
N LYS A 24 -3.14 0.26 1.36
CA LYS A 24 -3.98 -0.90 1.63
C LYS A 24 -5.29 -0.78 0.85
N SER A 25 -5.68 -1.80 0.13
CA SER A 25 -7.00 -1.88 -0.50
C SER A 25 -8.03 -2.49 0.43
N SER A 26 -7.60 -3.25 1.42
CA SER A 26 -8.46 -3.85 2.42
C SER A 26 -7.84 -3.74 3.81
N LYS A 27 -8.65 -3.34 4.79
CA LYS A 27 -8.29 -3.36 6.23
C LYS A 27 -8.66 -4.66 6.91
N THR A 28 -9.30 -5.60 6.22
CA THR A 28 -9.71 -6.90 6.76
C THR A 28 -8.51 -7.69 7.31
N PHE A 29 -7.32 -7.36 6.86
CA PHE A 29 -6.07 -8.01 7.22
C PHE A 29 -5.31 -7.33 8.36
N ASP A 30 -5.85 -6.28 8.94
CA ASP A 30 -5.27 -5.58 10.09
C ASP A 30 -5.66 -6.26 11.42
N GLU A 31 -6.69 -7.09 11.43
CA GLU A 31 -7.15 -7.81 12.61
C GLU A 31 -6.23 -8.98 12.94
N THR A 32 -5.95 -9.15 14.22
CA THR A 32 -5.05 -10.21 14.73
C THR A 32 -5.54 -11.62 14.46
N SER A 33 -6.83 -11.79 14.17
CA SER A 33 -7.45 -13.06 13.79
C SER A 33 -7.40 -13.34 12.30
N CYS A 34 -7.01 -12.36 11.49
CA CYS A 34 -6.93 -12.52 10.06
C CYS A 34 -5.58 -13.13 9.64
N THR A 35 -5.65 -14.13 8.78
CA THR A 35 -4.50 -14.93 8.37
C THR A 35 -4.06 -14.66 6.95
N GLU A 36 -4.27 -13.46 6.43
CA GLU A 36 -3.59 -13.12 5.20
C GLU A 36 -2.10 -12.97 5.50
N TRP A 37 -1.36 -13.87 4.93
CA TRP A 37 0.07 -13.83 5.00
C TRP A 37 0.57 -13.24 3.70
N LEU A 38 1.16 -12.08 3.79
CA LEU A 38 1.86 -11.47 2.67
C LEU A 38 2.72 -12.51 1.94
N ARG A 39 2.55 -12.59 0.63
CA ARG A 39 3.28 -13.53 -0.22
C ARG A 39 4.00 -12.80 -1.34
N ILE A 40 5.26 -13.16 -1.52
CA ILE A 40 6.04 -12.80 -2.70
C ILE A 40 6.44 -14.10 -3.39
N ARG A 41 6.10 -14.24 -4.66
CA ARG A 41 6.40 -15.41 -5.48
C ARG A 41 6.93 -14.99 -6.84
N GLU A 42 7.92 -15.71 -7.32
CA GLU A 42 8.25 -15.69 -8.74
C GLU A 42 7.15 -16.44 -9.49
N VAL A 43 6.44 -15.76 -10.36
CA VAL A 43 5.31 -16.35 -11.12
C VAL A 43 5.65 -16.63 -12.56
N GLU A 44 6.69 -16.00 -13.07
CA GLU A 44 7.33 -16.26 -14.36
C GLU A 44 8.82 -15.98 -14.18
N THR A 45 9.65 -16.43 -15.13
CA THR A 45 11.09 -16.16 -15.07
C THR A 45 11.36 -14.67 -14.87
N GLU A 46 12.05 -14.31 -13.79
CA GLU A 46 12.42 -12.94 -13.41
C GLU A 46 11.22 -12.00 -13.13
N ARG A 47 10.02 -12.53 -12.99
CA ARG A 47 8.81 -11.77 -12.67
C ARG A 47 8.27 -12.18 -11.31
N ALA A 48 8.40 -11.31 -10.31
CA ALA A 48 7.84 -11.49 -8.99
C ALA A 48 6.53 -10.74 -8.82
N MET A 49 5.61 -11.40 -8.11
CA MET A 49 4.35 -10.82 -7.68
C MET A 49 4.26 -10.86 -6.16
N MET A 50 3.72 -9.81 -5.57
CA MET A 50 3.41 -9.72 -4.15
C MET A 50 1.91 -9.52 -3.97
N ASP A 51 1.31 -10.30 -3.08
CA ASP A 51 -0.03 -10.04 -2.54
C ASP A 51 0.12 -9.40 -1.16
N CYS A 52 -0.48 -8.23 -0.97
CA CYS A 52 -0.36 -7.44 0.25
C CYS A 52 -1.60 -6.57 0.47
N HIS A 53 -2.31 -6.81 1.56
CA HIS A 53 -3.49 -6.03 1.97
C HIS A 53 -4.51 -5.78 0.85
N GLY A 54 -4.85 -6.85 0.11
CA GLY A 54 -5.85 -6.78 -0.95
C GLY A 54 -5.38 -6.15 -2.25
N LEU A 55 -4.06 -6.02 -2.44
CA LEU A 55 -3.43 -5.52 -3.66
C LEU A 55 -2.40 -6.51 -4.18
N PHE A 56 -2.47 -6.83 -5.46
CA PHE A 56 -1.36 -7.43 -6.16
C PHE A 56 -0.39 -6.36 -6.65
N TYR A 57 0.89 -6.60 -6.37
CA TYR A 57 2.01 -5.78 -6.85
C TYR A 57 2.93 -6.61 -7.71
N GLU A 58 3.41 -6.04 -8.80
CA GLU A 58 4.56 -6.55 -9.52
C GLU A 58 5.83 -5.92 -8.92
N ILE A 59 6.82 -6.75 -8.65
CA ILE A 59 8.10 -6.35 -8.05
C ILE A 59 9.23 -6.80 -8.96
N GLY A 60 10.14 -5.88 -9.31
CA GLY A 60 11.39 -6.22 -9.96
C GLY A 60 12.39 -6.81 -8.95
N PHE A 61 13.04 -7.90 -9.31
CA PHE A 61 14.08 -8.52 -8.48
C PHE A 61 15.36 -7.68 -8.38
N HIS A 62 15.59 -6.78 -9.32
CA HIS A 62 16.79 -5.99 -9.36
C HIS A 62 16.59 -4.66 -8.64
N LEU A 63 17.34 -4.48 -7.55
CA LEU A 63 17.42 -3.23 -6.82
C LEU A 63 18.54 -2.37 -7.42
N TYR A 64 18.21 -1.58 -8.44
CA TYR A 64 19.16 -0.64 -9.01
C TYR A 64 19.31 0.59 -8.10
N VAL A 65 20.51 1.15 -8.06
CA VAL A 65 20.84 2.37 -7.32
C VAL A 65 20.45 2.35 -5.84
N ASP A 66 20.41 1.17 -5.23
CA ASP A 66 20.07 0.98 -3.81
C ASP A 66 18.74 1.66 -3.41
N GLN A 67 17.73 1.55 -4.29
CA GLN A 67 16.37 2.05 -4.08
C GLN A 67 15.33 1.03 -4.56
N LEU A 68 14.18 1.02 -3.92
CA LEU A 68 13.02 0.25 -4.38
C LEU A 68 12.24 1.06 -5.42
N TRP A 69 12.56 0.90 -6.69
CA TRP A 69 11.94 1.66 -7.78
C TRP A 69 10.96 0.83 -8.62
N ALA A 70 11.17 -0.48 -8.68
CA ALA A 70 10.46 -1.38 -9.57
C ALA A 70 9.28 -2.09 -8.89
N ILE A 71 8.47 -1.33 -8.14
CA ILE A 71 7.22 -1.80 -7.57
C ILE A 71 6.06 -1.04 -8.21
N ARG A 72 5.01 -1.77 -8.62
CA ARG A 72 3.78 -1.16 -9.11
C ARG A 72 2.56 -2.00 -8.73
N PRO A 73 1.43 -1.39 -8.37
CA PRO A 73 0.19 -2.10 -8.17
C PRO A 73 -0.35 -2.63 -9.50
N VAL A 74 -0.98 -3.78 -9.46
CA VAL A 74 -1.61 -4.43 -10.62
C VAL A 74 -3.12 -4.30 -10.55
N CYS A 75 -3.71 -4.81 -9.47
CA CYS A 75 -5.15 -4.73 -9.22
C CYS A 75 -5.45 -4.85 -7.74
N SER A 76 -6.66 -4.42 -7.36
CA SER A 76 -7.21 -4.63 -6.02
C SER A 76 -8.08 -5.87 -5.99
N HIS A 77 -8.15 -6.53 -4.84
CA HIS A 77 -9.04 -7.66 -4.59
C HIS A 77 -9.51 -7.68 -3.12
N LEU A 78 -10.63 -8.36 -2.86
CA LEU A 78 -11.20 -8.51 -1.52
C LEU A 78 -11.12 -9.96 -1.01
N ARG A 79 -10.32 -10.79 -1.64
CA ARG A 79 -10.20 -12.21 -1.29
C ARG A 79 -8.99 -12.44 -0.41
N VAL A 80 -9.13 -13.36 0.53
CA VAL A 80 -7.98 -13.96 1.20
C VAL A 80 -7.38 -15.00 0.25
N ILE A 81 -6.19 -14.72 -0.21
CA ILE A 81 -5.43 -15.61 -1.09
C ILE A 81 -4.27 -16.19 -0.28
N PRO A 82 -4.42 -17.43 0.24
CA PRO A 82 -3.43 -17.99 1.15
C PRO A 82 -2.09 -18.25 0.48
N ASP A 83 -2.09 -18.59 -0.80
CA ASP A 83 -0.88 -18.72 -1.60
C ASP A 83 -1.19 -18.77 -3.11
N TYR A 84 -0.17 -18.60 -3.93
CA TYR A 84 -0.24 -18.74 -5.38
C TYR A 84 1.12 -19.17 -5.94
N CYS A 85 1.10 -19.77 -7.13
CA CYS A 85 2.31 -20.24 -7.79
C CYS A 85 2.12 -20.31 -9.31
N SER A 86 3.23 -20.46 -10.01
CA SER A 86 3.23 -20.88 -11.42
C SER A 86 3.07 -22.38 -11.55
N TRP A 87 2.21 -22.82 -12.45
CA TRP A 87 2.07 -24.22 -12.80
C TRP A 87 1.74 -24.38 -14.29
N ARG A 88 2.62 -25.03 -15.03
CA ARG A 88 2.47 -25.29 -16.47
C ARG A 88 2.13 -24.05 -17.30
N GLY A 89 2.78 -22.92 -17.01
CA GLY A 89 2.55 -21.66 -17.71
C GLY A 89 1.26 -20.91 -17.31
N MET A 90 0.62 -21.35 -16.24
CA MET A 90 -0.53 -20.67 -15.64
C MET A 90 -0.20 -20.12 -14.26
N LEU A 91 -0.81 -19.02 -13.89
CA LEU A 91 -0.91 -18.59 -12.51
C LEU A 91 -2.03 -19.38 -11.83
N VAL A 92 -1.72 -20.01 -10.71
CA VAL A 92 -2.68 -20.75 -9.89
C VAL A 92 -2.75 -20.09 -8.53
N MET A 93 -3.95 -19.75 -8.08
CA MET A 93 -4.19 -19.14 -6.78
C MET A 93 -5.15 -19.99 -5.95
N GLY A 94 -4.81 -20.21 -4.69
CA GLY A 94 -5.74 -20.70 -3.70
C GLY A 94 -6.70 -19.59 -3.29
N GLY A 95 -7.99 -19.85 -3.27
CA GLY A 95 -8.98 -18.89 -2.79
C GLY A 95 -9.72 -19.43 -1.59
N ASN A 96 -9.78 -18.70 -0.50
CA ASN A 96 -10.67 -19.02 0.60
C ASN A 96 -12.03 -18.34 0.34
N GLN A 97 -13.03 -19.16 0.05
CA GLN A 97 -14.41 -18.72 -0.16
C GLN A 97 -15.35 -19.44 0.82
N ALA A 98 -14.94 -19.55 2.08
CA ALA A 98 -15.84 -20.08 3.08
C ALA A 98 -17.05 -19.15 3.23
N THR A 99 -18.24 -19.72 3.23
CA THR A 99 -19.45 -18.98 3.54
C THR A 99 -19.39 -18.58 5.01
N PRO A 100 -19.51 -17.28 5.35
CA PRO A 100 -19.36 -16.83 6.72
C PRO A 100 -20.42 -17.44 7.63
N MET A 101 -20.04 -17.73 8.86
CA MET A 101 -20.95 -18.13 9.93
C MET A 101 -21.19 -16.91 10.84
N LYS A 102 -22.46 -16.69 11.17
CA LYS A 102 -22.82 -15.66 12.14
C LYS A 102 -22.58 -16.20 13.56
N PHE A 103 -21.66 -15.58 14.29
CA PHE A 103 -21.32 -15.98 15.67
C PHE A 103 -21.06 -17.48 15.89
N GLY A 104 -20.44 -18.11 14.91
CA GLY A 104 -20.12 -19.54 14.97
C GLY A 104 -21.30 -20.48 14.68
N THR A 105 -22.43 -19.96 14.23
CA THR A 105 -23.61 -20.74 13.86
C THR A 105 -23.89 -20.67 12.37
N ALA A 106 -24.48 -21.70 11.81
CA ALA A 106 -24.81 -21.77 10.40
C ALA A 106 -25.94 -20.81 9.96
N ASP A 107 -26.62 -20.14 10.89
CA ASP A 107 -27.67 -19.15 10.65
C ASP A 107 -28.70 -19.58 9.56
N GLY A 108 -29.06 -20.86 9.54
CA GLY A 108 -29.96 -21.45 8.56
C GLY A 108 -29.39 -21.64 7.15
N ASN A 109 -28.17 -21.23 6.88
CA ASN A 109 -27.52 -21.48 5.60
C ASN A 109 -26.74 -22.80 5.64
N PRO A 110 -27.13 -23.84 4.86
CA PRO A 110 -26.46 -25.13 4.88
C PRO A 110 -24.99 -25.08 4.38
N LEU A 111 -24.59 -23.98 3.72
CA LEU A 111 -23.23 -23.78 3.25
C LEU A 111 -22.39 -22.96 4.24
N ALA A 112 -22.96 -22.45 5.32
CA ALA A 112 -22.23 -21.65 6.29
C ALA A 112 -21.07 -22.45 6.92
N GLY A 113 -19.88 -21.84 6.93
CA GLY A 113 -18.66 -22.48 7.40
C GLY A 113 -18.14 -23.61 6.50
N GLN A 114 -18.83 -23.95 5.43
CA GLN A 114 -18.32 -24.91 4.47
C GLN A 114 -17.27 -24.23 3.57
N PRO A 115 -16.10 -24.85 3.39
CA PRO A 115 -15.13 -24.32 2.46
C PRO A 115 -15.69 -24.34 1.04
N GLN A 116 -15.81 -23.17 0.45
CA GLN A 116 -16.12 -22.98 -0.97
C GLN A 116 -14.80 -22.80 -1.75
N ALA A 117 -13.70 -23.24 -1.15
CA ALA A 117 -12.37 -23.03 -1.70
C ALA A 117 -12.22 -23.77 -3.02
N GLY A 118 -11.75 -23.04 -4.00
CA GLY A 118 -11.34 -23.56 -5.29
C GLY A 118 -9.94 -23.06 -5.62
N LEU A 119 -9.37 -23.65 -6.63
CA LEU A 119 -8.20 -23.09 -7.29
C LEU A 119 -8.68 -22.24 -8.45
N TRP A 120 -8.14 -21.03 -8.54
CA TRP A 120 -8.26 -20.22 -9.74
C TRP A 120 -7.06 -20.49 -10.65
N PHE A 121 -7.32 -20.58 -11.95
CA PHE A 121 -6.31 -20.82 -12.98
C PHE A 121 -6.46 -19.74 -14.04
N GLY A 122 -5.38 -19.05 -14.38
CA GLY A 122 -5.36 -18.01 -15.39
C GLY A 122 -3.94 -17.68 -15.81
N LYS A 123 -3.78 -16.66 -16.60
CA LYS A 123 -2.47 -16.08 -16.93
C LYS A 123 -2.16 -14.97 -15.93
N THR A 124 -0.90 -14.73 -15.68
CA THR A 124 -0.47 -13.60 -14.82
C THR A 124 -1.01 -12.27 -15.34
N ASP A 125 -1.04 -12.10 -16.66
CA ASP A 125 -1.54 -10.88 -17.29
C ASP A 125 -3.07 -10.70 -17.18
N ASP A 126 -3.84 -11.73 -16.87
CA ASP A 126 -5.29 -11.61 -16.68
C ASP A 126 -5.60 -10.70 -15.47
N LEU A 127 -4.69 -10.58 -14.51
CA LEU A 127 -4.86 -9.71 -13.35
C LEU A 127 -5.02 -8.24 -13.73
N TRP A 128 -4.42 -7.79 -14.83
CA TRP A 128 -4.57 -6.43 -15.34
C TRP A 128 -5.99 -6.11 -15.82
N SER A 129 -6.79 -7.11 -16.11
CA SER A 129 -8.20 -6.95 -16.49
C SER A 129 -9.18 -6.95 -15.31
N TRP A 130 -8.70 -7.17 -14.08
CA TRP A 130 -9.55 -7.22 -12.88
C TRP A 130 -9.98 -5.84 -12.38
N GLY A 131 -9.51 -4.79 -13.00
CA GLY A 131 -9.81 -3.41 -12.68
C GLY A 131 -8.58 -2.63 -12.25
N LYS A 132 -8.79 -1.34 -12.05
CA LYS A 132 -7.72 -0.45 -11.60
C LYS A 132 -7.39 -0.70 -10.14
N PRO A 133 -6.11 -0.60 -9.74
CA PRO A 133 -5.76 -0.66 -8.34
C PRO A 133 -6.29 0.57 -7.60
N THR A 134 -6.86 0.33 -6.43
CA THR A 134 -7.27 1.37 -5.48
C THR A 134 -6.67 1.07 -4.13
N GLY A 135 -6.49 2.07 -3.30
CA GLY A 135 -5.97 1.86 -1.96
C GLY A 135 -5.85 3.13 -1.16
N GLU A 136 -5.70 2.98 0.13
CA GLU A 136 -5.52 4.10 1.04
C GLU A 136 -4.45 3.81 2.08
N GLY A 137 -3.99 4.85 2.73
CA GLY A 137 -3.04 4.76 3.83
C GLY A 137 -2.27 6.04 4.02
N GLY A 138 -1.46 6.08 5.06
CA GLY A 138 -0.73 7.29 5.40
C GLY A 138 0.74 7.06 5.67
N VAL A 139 1.46 8.15 5.69
CA VAL A 139 2.79 8.20 6.27
C VAL A 139 2.72 8.37 7.78
N TRP A 140 1.62 8.94 8.26
CA TRP A 140 1.27 9.12 9.67
C TRP A 140 -0.23 8.92 9.88
N SER A 141 -0.61 8.35 11.00
CA SER A 141 -1.99 8.17 11.45
C SER A 141 -2.07 8.46 12.95
N ASP A 142 -2.23 9.73 13.30
CA ASP A 142 -2.20 10.21 14.68
C ASP A 142 -0.85 9.92 15.38
N ASP A 143 0.24 10.04 14.62
CA ASP A 143 1.61 9.74 15.04
C ASP A 143 2.33 11.00 15.57
N GLU A 144 3.23 10.80 16.54
CA GLU A 144 4.15 11.83 17.00
C GLU A 144 5.19 12.15 15.91
N VAL A 145 5.15 13.37 15.40
CA VAL A 145 5.99 13.81 14.30
C VAL A 145 7.06 14.78 14.79
N THR A 146 8.29 14.51 14.43
CA THR A 146 9.42 15.39 14.75
C THR A 146 9.61 16.43 13.64
N ALA A 147 9.74 17.70 14.03
CA ALA A 147 9.97 18.81 13.10
C ALA A 147 11.16 18.56 12.19
N HIS A 148 10.99 18.84 10.91
CA HIS A 148 12.01 18.73 9.86
C HIS A 148 12.54 17.31 9.57
N VAL A 149 11.95 16.27 10.19
CA VAL A 149 12.25 14.88 9.87
C VAL A 149 11.24 14.39 8.84
N PRO A 150 11.69 13.99 7.64
CA PRO A 150 10.79 13.46 6.62
C PRO A 150 10.24 12.08 7.04
N SER A 151 9.01 11.81 6.63
CA SER A 151 8.40 10.49 6.77
C SER A 151 9.10 9.42 5.93
N ASP A 152 8.78 8.15 6.17
CA ASP A 152 9.07 7.09 5.22
C ASP A 152 8.39 7.40 3.87
N PRO A 153 8.98 7.00 2.73
CA PRO A 153 8.35 7.14 1.42
C PRO A 153 7.07 6.31 1.31
N PHE A 154 6.00 6.90 0.77
CA PHE A 154 4.73 6.24 0.47
C PHE A 154 4.58 6.06 -1.03
N LEU A 155 4.15 4.87 -1.48
CA LEU A 155 3.99 4.57 -2.90
C LEU A 155 2.90 5.45 -3.51
N MET A 156 3.22 6.12 -4.62
CA MET A 156 2.29 6.97 -5.36
C MET A 156 2.06 6.48 -6.80
N TYR A 157 3.00 5.72 -7.33
CA TYR A 157 2.98 5.26 -8.71
C TYR A 157 1.93 4.18 -8.95
N GLY A 158 1.26 4.28 -10.11
CA GLY A 158 0.35 3.23 -10.60
C GLY A 158 -1.12 3.39 -10.18
N PHE A 159 -1.47 4.49 -9.55
CA PHE A 159 -2.85 4.89 -9.24
C PHE A 159 -3.25 6.11 -10.07
N ASP A 160 -4.53 6.23 -10.42
CA ASP A 160 -4.99 7.31 -11.31
C ASP A 160 -5.30 8.60 -10.54
N GLN A 161 -6.25 8.54 -9.61
CA GLN A 161 -6.64 9.69 -8.81
C GLN A 161 -6.01 9.60 -7.43
N LYS A 162 -5.50 10.72 -6.94
CA LYS A 162 -4.77 10.77 -5.69
C LYS A 162 -5.17 11.98 -4.88
N SER A 163 -5.54 11.75 -3.63
CA SER A 163 -5.80 12.81 -2.67
C SER A 163 -4.95 12.65 -1.42
N LEU A 164 -4.72 13.76 -0.72
CA LEU A 164 -4.01 13.83 0.55
C LEU A 164 -4.86 14.57 1.56
N HIS A 165 -5.00 14.00 2.73
CA HIS A 165 -5.73 14.53 3.87
C HIS A 165 -4.74 14.83 5.00
N LEU A 166 -4.79 16.05 5.55
CA LEU A 166 -3.85 16.52 6.56
C LEU A 166 -4.60 17.13 7.75
N TRP A 167 -4.20 16.77 8.96
CA TRP A 167 -4.58 17.45 10.21
C TRP A 167 -3.53 17.21 11.29
N HIS A 168 -3.59 17.98 12.37
CA HIS A 168 -2.65 17.90 13.49
C HIS A 168 -3.29 18.44 14.78
N ASP A 169 -2.65 18.17 15.92
CA ASP A 169 -3.10 18.58 17.26
C ASP A 169 -2.44 19.87 17.78
N SER A 170 -1.51 20.46 17.05
CA SER A 170 -0.82 21.69 17.47
C SER A 170 -1.78 22.87 17.62
N ASN A 171 -1.57 23.68 18.66
CA ASN A 171 -2.30 24.94 18.86
C ASN A 171 -1.91 26.06 17.87
N GLU A 172 -0.93 25.82 17.02
CA GLU A 172 -0.45 26.75 16.02
C GLU A 172 -0.50 26.09 14.63
N ALA A 173 -0.49 26.93 13.59
CA ALA A 173 -0.42 26.43 12.22
C ALA A 173 0.87 25.62 11.97
N VAL A 174 0.72 24.49 11.29
CA VAL A 174 1.81 23.59 10.88
C VAL A 174 1.89 23.57 9.36
N SER A 175 3.10 23.74 8.84
CA SER A 175 3.36 23.60 7.41
C SER A 175 3.91 22.23 7.10
N PHE A 176 3.26 21.56 6.17
CA PHE A 176 3.63 20.24 5.66
C PHE A 176 4.25 20.39 4.27
N LYS A 177 5.52 20.06 4.17
CA LYS A 177 6.25 20.02 2.91
C LYS A 177 6.03 18.66 2.27
N ILE A 178 5.44 18.64 1.07
CA ILE A 178 5.20 17.46 0.25
C ILE A 178 6.37 17.34 -0.72
N GLU A 179 7.08 16.23 -0.66
CA GLU A 179 8.24 15.96 -1.49
C GLU A 179 8.01 14.68 -2.30
N VAL A 180 8.42 14.69 -3.56
CA VAL A 180 8.23 13.57 -4.48
C VAL A 180 9.54 13.11 -5.09
N ASP A 181 9.68 11.80 -5.25
CA ASP A 181 10.72 11.16 -6.04
C ASP A 181 10.09 10.60 -7.32
N VAL A 182 10.28 11.32 -8.41
CA VAL A 182 9.63 11.00 -9.69
C VAL A 182 10.18 9.73 -10.32
N VAL A 183 11.49 9.52 -10.22
CA VAL A 183 12.16 8.42 -10.92
C VAL A 183 12.48 7.22 -10.02
N GLY A 184 12.31 7.35 -8.71
CA GLY A 184 12.55 6.27 -7.75
C GLY A 184 14.03 6.08 -7.39
N ASN A 185 14.85 7.13 -7.49
CA ASN A 185 16.28 7.07 -7.22
C ASN A 185 16.67 7.63 -5.83
N GLY A 186 15.68 7.94 -4.98
CA GLY A 186 15.89 8.49 -3.65
C GLY A 186 16.11 10.01 -3.63
N GLN A 187 16.03 10.68 -4.78
CA GLN A 187 16.20 12.13 -4.88
C GLN A 187 14.85 12.84 -4.83
N PHE A 188 14.42 13.18 -3.63
CA PHE A 188 13.18 13.90 -3.41
C PHE A 188 13.29 15.37 -3.81
N LYS A 189 12.25 15.88 -4.47
CA LYS A 189 12.07 17.29 -4.83
C LYS A 189 10.83 17.81 -4.13
N ILE A 190 10.89 19.06 -3.66
CA ILE A 190 9.71 19.73 -3.11
C ILE A 190 8.70 19.88 -4.25
N TYR A 191 7.53 19.30 -4.03
CA TYR A 191 6.40 19.43 -4.92
C TYR A 191 5.54 20.63 -4.50
N GLU A 192 5.13 20.64 -3.21
CA GLU A 192 4.32 21.72 -2.66
C GLU A 192 4.48 21.79 -1.14
N THR A 193 4.05 22.92 -0.56
CA THR A 193 3.92 23.11 0.88
C THR A 193 2.50 23.55 1.22
N LYS A 194 1.85 22.83 2.13
CA LYS A 194 0.50 23.12 2.63
C LYS A 194 0.58 23.52 4.09
N THR A 195 -0.13 24.58 4.45
CA THR A 195 -0.23 25.02 5.85
C THR A 195 -1.63 24.74 6.36
N VAL A 196 -1.72 24.02 7.48
CA VAL A 196 -2.96 23.66 8.17
C VAL A 196 -3.01 24.45 9.46
N GLY A 197 -4.11 25.14 9.72
CA GLY A 197 -4.34 25.90 10.96
C GLY A 197 -4.62 24.98 12.15
N SER A 198 -4.54 25.54 13.36
CA SER A 198 -4.89 24.80 14.57
C SER A 198 -6.35 24.33 14.55
N GLY A 199 -6.56 23.03 14.74
CA GLY A 199 -7.89 22.40 14.70
C GLY A 199 -8.54 22.34 13.31
N GLU A 200 -7.79 22.67 12.27
CA GLU A 200 -8.26 22.60 10.89
C GLU A 200 -7.95 21.23 10.25
N TYR A 201 -8.72 20.93 9.22
CA TYR A 201 -8.52 19.80 8.31
C TYR A 201 -8.27 20.35 6.91
N MET A 202 -7.35 19.73 6.18
CA MET A 202 -7.06 20.06 4.79
C MET A 202 -7.19 18.84 3.90
N HIS A 203 -7.86 19.03 2.78
CA HIS A 203 -7.92 18.09 1.66
C HIS A 203 -7.17 18.69 0.46
N TYR A 204 -6.35 17.89 -0.18
CA TYR A 204 -5.62 18.27 -1.38
C TYR A 204 -5.73 17.18 -2.44
N GLU A 205 -6.17 17.54 -3.62
CA GLU A 205 -6.20 16.66 -4.80
C GLU A 205 -4.96 16.91 -5.66
N PHE A 206 -4.23 15.86 -5.96
CA PHE A 206 -3.16 15.97 -6.95
C PHE A 206 -3.77 16.13 -8.35
N PRO A 207 -3.14 16.92 -9.24
CA PRO A 207 -3.63 17.05 -10.60
C PRO A 207 -3.82 15.69 -11.26
N GLU A 208 -4.88 15.57 -12.07
CA GLU A 208 -5.10 14.40 -12.91
C GLU A 208 -3.84 14.14 -13.74
N SER A 209 -3.46 12.89 -13.90
CA SER A 209 -2.22 12.44 -14.56
C SER A 209 -0.90 12.76 -13.85
N PHE A 210 -0.91 13.50 -12.70
CA PHE A 210 0.31 13.64 -11.91
C PHE A 210 0.75 12.29 -11.34
N SER A 211 2.01 11.95 -11.51
CA SER A 211 2.59 10.72 -10.96
C SER A 211 4.04 10.92 -10.55
N ALA A 212 4.40 10.24 -9.47
CA ALA A 212 5.76 10.07 -9.01
C ALA A 212 5.91 8.65 -8.45
N ARG A 213 7.11 8.15 -8.28
CA ARG A 213 7.31 6.83 -7.65
C ARG A 213 6.94 6.88 -6.19
N TRP A 214 7.47 7.85 -5.48
CA TRP A 214 7.31 7.99 -4.03
C TRP A 214 6.94 9.39 -3.65
N VAL A 215 6.15 9.52 -2.60
CA VAL A 215 5.85 10.78 -1.92
C VAL A 215 6.25 10.64 -0.45
N ARG A 216 6.74 11.72 0.16
CA ARG A 216 6.95 11.82 1.60
C ARG A 216 6.50 13.19 2.10
N VAL A 217 6.27 13.29 3.39
CA VAL A 217 5.81 14.52 4.03
C VAL A 217 6.78 14.89 5.14
N THR A 218 7.01 16.20 5.32
CA THR A 218 7.84 16.73 6.39
C THR A 218 7.08 17.87 7.07
N ALA A 219 6.85 17.79 8.38
CA ALA A 219 6.26 18.85 9.17
C ALA A 219 7.33 19.86 9.63
N ASN A 220 6.97 21.13 9.75
CA ASN A 220 7.89 22.17 10.25
C ASN A 220 7.91 22.32 11.77
N LYS A 221 7.01 21.62 12.50
CA LYS A 221 6.89 21.63 13.96
C LYS A 221 6.70 20.23 14.50
N ASN A 222 7.07 20.03 15.77
CA ASN A 222 6.68 18.83 16.50
C ASN A 222 5.18 18.88 16.77
N CYS A 223 4.48 17.83 16.42
CA CYS A 223 3.04 17.70 16.66
C CYS A 223 2.63 16.25 16.50
N LYS A 224 1.43 15.94 16.93
CA LYS A 224 0.76 14.70 16.57
C LYS A 224 -0.01 14.98 15.29
N ALA A 225 0.26 14.21 14.23
CA ALA A 225 -0.29 14.51 12.91
C ALA A 225 -0.77 13.27 12.16
N THR A 226 -1.68 13.51 11.26
CA THR A 226 -2.09 12.56 10.25
C THR A 226 -1.84 13.11 8.86
N ALA A 227 -1.21 12.31 8.02
CA ALA A 227 -1.07 12.54 6.59
C ALA A 227 -1.50 11.28 5.86
N TRP A 228 -2.72 11.30 5.33
CA TRP A 228 -3.43 10.16 4.77
C TRP A 228 -3.70 10.34 3.29
N PHE A 229 -3.33 9.34 2.49
CA PHE A 229 -3.56 9.31 1.05
C PHE A 229 -4.72 8.37 0.72
N ILE A 230 -5.54 8.77 -0.25
CA ILE A 230 -6.58 7.94 -0.86
C ILE A 230 -6.35 7.92 -2.36
N TYR A 231 -6.29 6.73 -2.93
CA TYR A 231 -6.01 6.47 -4.33
C TYR A 231 -7.14 5.67 -4.99
N ASN A 232 -7.61 6.15 -6.14
CA ASN A 232 -8.65 5.53 -6.96
C ASN A 232 -8.19 5.35 -8.40
#